data_172e8ed91c47d147132e44facf2fb301
#
_entry.id   172e8ed91c47d147132e44facf2fb301
#
_cell.length_a   1.000
_cell.length_b   1.000
_cell.length_c   1.000
_cell.angle_alpha   90.00
_cell.angle_beta   90.00
_cell.angle_gamma   90.00
#
_symmetry.space_group_name_H-M   'P 1'
#
loop_
_entity.id
_entity.type
_entity.pdbx_description
1 polymer ?
#
loop_
_entity_poly.entity_id
_entity_poly.type
_entity_poly.pdbx_seq_one_letter_code
_entity_poly.pdbx_strand_id
1 'polypeptide(L)'
;MIINNIVKIAQFGKSTCRSIGDKLGLSKSSVNRSQQKINKRSNIVGATFFETEEGQEWLIKLVVATIFIFGIIAGVGSERIAVFFSLLSITTFVGLSSSSVKKIENQIETLILKYKIHWDEQVKNKASDLTITPGGDETFFENLMIIVLMDLQSGFIFTENIEEKRDHETWEKTSEPWLGVVS
;
A
#
# COMPACT_ATOMS: atom_id res chain seq x y z
N MET A 1 -6.31 -12.38 -1.22
CA MET A 1 -7.58 -13.17 -1.28
C MET A 1 -8.02 -13.55 -2.70
N ILE A 2 -7.77 -12.75 -3.75
CA ILE A 2 -8.20 -13.04 -5.14
C ILE A 2 -7.34 -14.12 -5.80
N ILE A 3 -6.04 -14.17 -5.53
CA ILE A 3 -5.09 -15.17 -6.08
C ILE A 3 -5.46 -16.58 -5.64
N ASN A 4 -5.83 -16.76 -4.38
CA ASN A 4 -6.15 -18.06 -3.80
C ASN A 4 -7.38 -18.73 -4.46
N ASN A 5 -8.36 -17.97 -4.95
CA ASN A 5 -9.54 -18.53 -5.59
C ASN A 5 -9.25 -19.07 -7.00
N ILE A 6 -8.36 -18.40 -7.75
CA ILE A 6 -8.02 -18.83 -9.11
C ILE A 6 -7.22 -20.14 -9.09
N VAL A 7 -6.26 -20.27 -8.16
CA VAL A 7 -5.48 -21.50 -7.98
C VAL A 7 -6.39 -22.65 -7.52
N LYS A 8 -7.26 -22.38 -6.55
CA LYS A 8 -8.25 -23.39 -6.11
C LYS A 8 -9.16 -23.83 -7.24
N ILE A 9 -9.61 -22.91 -8.11
CA ILE A 9 -10.44 -23.25 -9.27
C ILE A 9 -9.68 -24.10 -10.28
N ALA A 10 -8.39 -23.83 -10.51
CA ALA A 10 -7.54 -24.61 -11.40
C ALA A 10 -7.39 -26.08 -10.96
N GLN A 11 -7.38 -26.34 -9.66
CA GLN A 11 -7.26 -27.68 -9.08
C GLN A 11 -8.52 -28.57 -9.29
N PHE A 12 -9.68 -27.98 -9.60
CA PHE A 12 -10.94 -28.74 -9.80
C PHE A 12 -11.05 -29.43 -11.17
N GLY A 13 -10.13 -29.22 -12.08
CA GLY A 13 -10.08 -29.87 -13.40
C GLY A 13 -11.37 -29.69 -14.21
N LYS A 14 -11.98 -30.80 -14.67
CA LYS A 14 -13.18 -30.81 -15.53
C LYS A 14 -14.51 -30.62 -14.78
N SER A 15 -14.52 -30.17 -13.53
CA SER A 15 -15.74 -29.92 -12.76
C SER A 15 -16.57 -28.77 -13.33
N THR A 16 -17.90 -28.82 -13.13
CA THR A 16 -18.78 -27.75 -13.61
C THR A 16 -18.61 -26.46 -12.79
N CYS A 17 -18.79 -25.30 -13.44
CA CYS A 17 -18.70 -23.98 -12.75
C CYS A 17 -19.67 -23.86 -11.55
N ARG A 18 -20.80 -24.55 -11.58
CA ARG A 18 -21.77 -24.58 -10.47
C ARG A 18 -21.21 -25.37 -9.29
N SER A 19 -20.73 -26.58 -9.52
CA SER A 19 -20.12 -27.42 -8.48
C SER A 19 -18.89 -26.76 -7.83
N ILE A 20 -18.06 -26.08 -8.61
CA ILE A 20 -16.92 -25.33 -8.09
C ILE A 20 -17.38 -24.12 -7.26
N GLY A 21 -18.42 -23.41 -7.76
CA GLY A 21 -19.00 -22.27 -7.06
C GLY A 21 -19.55 -22.66 -5.69
N ASP A 22 -20.32 -23.75 -5.62
CA ASP A 22 -20.92 -24.25 -4.39
C ASP A 22 -19.86 -24.63 -3.37
N LYS A 23 -18.74 -25.28 -3.80
CA LYS A 23 -17.63 -25.66 -2.92
C LYS A 23 -16.78 -24.50 -2.41
N LEU A 24 -16.65 -23.41 -3.19
CA LEU A 24 -15.80 -22.26 -2.87
C LEU A 24 -16.59 -21.04 -2.36
N GLY A 25 -17.93 -21.12 -2.30
CA GLY A 25 -18.76 -19.96 -1.95
C GLY A 25 -18.74 -18.87 -3.00
N LEU A 26 -18.57 -19.22 -4.30
CA LEU A 26 -18.44 -18.27 -5.40
C LEU A 26 -19.64 -18.36 -6.36
N SER A 27 -20.00 -17.22 -6.97
CA SER A 27 -21.02 -17.23 -8.02
C SER A 27 -20.51 -17.98 -9.26
N LYS A 28 -21.44 -18.63 -10.01
CA LYS A 28 -21.16 -19.30 -11.29
C LYS A 28 -20.41 -18.38 -12.26
N SER A 29 -20.79 -17.11 -12.34
CA SER A 29 -20.17 -16.12 -13.22
C SER A 29 -18.74 -15.79 -12.80
N SER A 30 -18.44 -15.75 -11.49
CA SER A 30 -17.08 -15.56 -10.97
C SER A 30 -16.18 -16.74 -11.31
N VAL A 31 -16.70 -17.98 -11.14
CA VAL A 31 -15.97 -19.20 -11.53
C VAL A 31 -15.68 -19.23 -13.01
N ASN A 32 -16.69 -18.94 -13.85
CA ASN A 32 -16.53 -18.92 -15.32
C ASN A 32 -15.49 -17.89 -15.78
N ARG A 33 -15.51 -16.66 -15.23
CA ARG A 33 -14.49 -15.65 -15.54
C ARG A 33 -13.08 -16.12 -15.14
N SER A 34 -12.96 -16.79 -14.00
CA SER A 34 -11.67 -17.32 -13.52
C SER A 34 -11.19 -18.47 -14.41
N GLN A 35 -12.08 -19.37 -14.85
CA GLN A 35 -11.72 -20.43 -15.79
C GLN A 35 -11.29 -19.88 -17.16
N GLN A 36 -11.95 -18.85 -17.68
CA GLN A 36 -11.52 -18.17 -18.91
C GLN A 36 -10.12 -17.57 -18.77
N LYS A 37 -9.79 -17.01 -17.59
CA LYS A 37 -8.44 -16.52 -17.32
C LYS A 37 -7.42 -17.66 -17.26
N ILE A 38 -7.74 -18.78 -16.63
CA ILE A 38 -6.89 -19.96 -16.56
C ILE A 38 -6.58 -20.48 -17.97
N ASN A 39 -7.61 -20.59 -18.82
CA ASN A 39 -7.42 -21.05 -20.21
C ASN A 39 -6.52 -20.11 -21.04
N LYS A 40 -6.58 -18.80 -20.80
CA LYS A 40 -5.70 -17.83 -21.45
C LYS A 40 -4.23 -17.94 -21.00
N ARG A 41 -3.99 -18.47 -19.80
CA ARG A 41 -2.63 -18.62 -19.25
C ARG A 41 -1.81 -19.69 -19.95
N SER A 42 -2.45 -20.76 -20.46
CA SER A 42 -1.77 -21.86 -21.15
C SER A 42 -0.88 -21.39 -22.31
N ASN A 43 -1.14 -20.19 -22.83
CA ASN A 43 -0.38 -19.56 -23.90
C ASN A 43 0.73 -18.62 -23.42
N ILE A 44 0.92 -18.46 -22.10
CA ILE A 44 1.93 -17.56 -21.53
C ILE A 44 3.12 -18.41 -21.09
N VAL A 45 4.29 -18.14 -21.69
CA VAL A 45 5.54 -18.79 -21.30
C VAL A 45 5.86 -18.45 -19.85
N GLY A 46 6.13 -19.47 -19.03
CA GLY A 46 6.40 -19.29 -17.60
C GLY A 46 5.17 -19.17 -16.70
N ALA A 47 3.95 -19.35 -17.23
CA ALA A 47 2.72 -19.29 -16.44
C ALA A 47 2.70 -20.25 -15.24
N THR A 48 3.33 -21.42 -15.38
CA THR A 48 3.45 -22.43 -14.33
C THR A 48 4.21 -21.92 -13.09
N PHE A 49 5.18 -21.02 -13.27
CA PHE A 49 5.87 -20.39 -12.14
C PHE A 49 4.89 -19.61 -11.25
N PHE A 50 3.98 -18.82 -11.82
CA PHE A 50 3.01 -18.05 -11.06
C PHE A 50 1.90 -18.90 -10.41
N GLU A 51 1.88 -20.21 -10.67
CA GLU A 51 1.01 -21.17 -10.00
C GLU A 51 1.66 -21.80 -8.77
N THR A 52 2.98 -21.66 -8.61
CA THR A 52 3.72 -22.06 -7.40
C THR A 52 3.50 -21.07 -6.25
N GLU A 53 3.80 -21.47 -5.02
CA GLU A 53 3.71 -20.60 -3.86
C GLU A 53 4.69 -19.44 -3.95
N GLU A 54 5.93 -19.71 -4.34
CA GLU A 54 6.98 -18.71 -4.54
C GLU A 54 6.63 -17.70 -5.64
N GLY A 55 6.06 -18.19 -6.75
CA GLY A 55 5.60 -17.34 -7.84
C GLY A 55 4.46 -16.43 -7.46
N GLN A 56 3.54 -16.90 -6.61
CA GLN A 56 2.44 -16.11 -6.07
C GLN A 56 2.93 -15.04 -5.10
N GLU A 57 3.85 -15.38 -4.20
CA GLU A 57 4.48 -14.40 -3.30
C GLU A 57 5.22 -13.32 -4.07
N TRP A 58 5.99 -13.72 -5.08
CA TRP A 58 6.69 -12.78 -5.95
C TRP A 58 5.73 -11.84 -6.68
N LEU A 59 4.63 -12.40 -7.19
CA LEU A 59 3.60 -11.62 -7.88
C LEU A 59 2.90 -10.62 -6.96
N ILE A 60 2.62 -11.01 -5.72
CA ILE A 60 2.07 -10.11 -4.70
C ILE A 60 3.05 -8.96 -4.41
N LYS A 61 4.33 -9.28 -4.20
CA LYS A 61 5.37 -8.27 -3.97
C LYS A 61 5.48 -7.30 -5.14
N LEU A 62 5.46 -7.81 -6.38
CA LEU A 62 5.48 -6.97 -7.58
C LEU A 62 4.29 -6.02 -7.63
N VAL A 63 3.07 -6.52 -7.40
CA VAL A 63 1.84 -5.72 -7.44
C VAL A 63 1.87 -4.63 -6.37
N VAL A 64 2.20 -5.00 -5.13
CA VAL A 64 2.26 -4.05 -4.00
C VAL A 64 3.35 -2.99 -4.24
N ALA A 65 4.57 -3.40 -4.64
CA ALA A 65 5.65 -2.48 -4.91
C ALA A 65 5.32 -1.52 -6.06
N THR A 66 4.69 -2.01 -7.13
CA THR A 66 4.26 -1.17 -8.26
C THR A 66 3.23 -0.12 -7.84
N ILE A 67 2.22 -0.52 -7.05
CA ILE A 67 1.19 0.40 -6.56
C ILE A 67 1.80 1.41 -5.60
N PHE A 68 2.70 0.98 -4.72
CA PHE A 68 3.39 1.87 -3.78
C PHE A 68 4.23 2.91 -4.53
N ILE A 69 5.12 2.48 -5.43
CA ILE A 69 6.03 3.39 -6.12
C ILE A 69 5.28 4.30 -7.09
N PHE A 70 4.42 3.74 -7.95
CA PHE A 70 3.74 4.56 -8.96
C PHE A 70 2.51 5.27 -8.42
N GLY A 71 1.71 4.62 -7.56
CA GLY A 71 0.49 5.21 -7.02
C GLY A 71 0.78 6.24 -5.94
N ILE A 72 1.47 5.80 -4.88
CA ILE A 72 1.65 6.64 -3.68
C ILE A 72 2.80 7.62 -3.85
N ILE A 73 3.99 7.16 -4.27
CA ILE A 73 5.17 8.05 -4.36
C ILE A 73 5.10 8.94 -5.61
N ALA A 74 4.77 8.37 -6.78
CA ALA A 74 4.79 9.10 -8.05
C ALA A 74 3.43 9.70 -8.45
N GLY A 75 2.35 9.48 -7.69
CA GLY A 75 1.03 10.04 -7.96
C GLY A 75 0.36 9.57 -9.26
N VAL A 76 0.75 8.41 -9.78
CA VAL A 76 0.16 7.84 -11.00
C VAL A 76 -1.22 7.27 -10.68
N GLY A 77 -2.24 7.75 -11.37
CA GLY A 77 -3.62 7.31 -11.17
C GLY A 77 -3.83 5.81 -11.40
N SER A 78 -4.73 5.22 -10.61
CA SER A 78 -5.04 3.77 -10.59
C SER A 78 -5.41 3.18 -11.95
N GLU A 79 -5.98 3.98 -12.86
CA GLU A 79 -6.32 3.56 -14.22
C GLU A 79 -5.05 3.26 -15.04
N ARG A 80 -4.03 4.13 -14.97
CA ARG A 80 -2.76 3.93 -15.68
C ARG A 80 -1.99 2.73 -15.13
N ILE A 81 -2.02 2.53 -13.81
CA ILE A 81 -1.43 1.37 -13.16
C ILE A 81 -2.14 0.08 -13.61
N ALA A 82 -3.47 0.09 -13.72
CA ALA A 82 -4.23 -1.06 -14.23
C ALA A 82 -3.89 -1.36 -15.70
N VAL A 83 -3.70 -0.34 -16.54
CA VAL A 83 -3.23 -0.50 -17.92
C VAL A 83 -1.82 -1.11 -17.94
N PHE A 84 -0.90 -0.64 -17.13
CA PHE A 84 0.44 -1.20 -16.99
C PHE A 84 0.40 -2.71 -16.68
N PHE A 85 -0.38 -3.13 -15.69
CA PHE A 85 -0.54 -4.55 -15.37
C PHE A 85 -1.19 -5.35 -16.51
N SER A 86 -2.08 -4.73 -17.28
CA SER A 86 -2.70 -5.35 -18.44
C SER A 86 -1.69 -5.60 -19.56
N LEU A 87 -0.82 -4.63 -19.84
CA LEU A 87 0.25 -4.75 -20.83
C LEU A 87 1.24 -5.87 -20.47
N LEU A 88 1.52 -6.08 -19.19
CA LEU A 88 2.35 -7.16 -18.68
C LEU A 88 1.61 -8.52 -18.62
N SER A 89 0.32 -8.57 -19.02
CA SER A 89 -0.54 -9.76 -18.90
C SER A 89 -0.69 -10.30 -17.48
N ILE A 90 -0.28 -9.54 -16.46
CA ILE A 90 -0.37 -9.90 -15.04
C ILE A 90 -1.84 -10.03 -14.60
N THR A 91 -2.74 -9.29 -15.23
CA THR A 91 -4.19 -9.35 -14.95
C THR A 91 -4.81 -10.72 -15.23
N THR A 92 -4.11 -11.62 -15.92
CA THR A 92 -4.53 -13.01 -16.08
C THR A 92 -4.33 -13.84 -14.82
N PHE A 93 -3.40 -13.45 -13.95
CA PHE A 93 -3.08 -14.12 -12.68
C PHE A 93 -3.75 -13.46 -11.50
N VAL A 94 -3.87 -12.13 -11.51
CA VAL A 94 -4.50 -11.33 -10.46
C VAL A 94 -5.56 -10.40 -11.05
N GLY A 95 -6.68 -10.26 -10.36
CA GLY A 95 -7.76 -9.36 -10.79
C GLY A 95 -7.43 -7.92 -10.43
N LEU A 96 -6.73 -7.20 -11.32
CA LEU A 96 -6.27 -5.82 -11.13
C LEU A 96 -7.06 -4.87 -12.05
N SER A 97 -8.32 -4.58 -11.70
CA SER A 97 -9.05 -3.45 -12.27
C SER A 97 -8.58 -2.15 -11.60
N SER A 98 -8.86 -0.98 -12.19
CA SER A 98 -8.55 0.32 -11.58
C SER A 98 -9.13 0.46 -10.17
N SER A 99 -10.36 -0.01 -9.96
CA SER A 99 -10.99 -0.03 -8.64
C SER A 99 -10.29 -0.96 -7.64
N SER A 100 -9.75 -2.10 -8.11
CA SER A 100 -8.95 -3.00 -7.26
C SER A 100 -7.61 -2.38 -6.90
N VAL A 101 -6.97 -1.70 -7.85
CA VAL A 101 -5.71 -0.96 -7.63
C VAL A 101 -5.93 0.13 -6.59
N LYS A 102 -6.97 0.98 -6.75
CA LYS A 102 -7.30 2.04 -5.79
C LYS A 102 -7.59 1.51 -4.39
N LYS A 103 -8.27 0.36 -4.29
CA LYS A 103 -8.52 -0.28 -3.00
C LYS A 103 -7.23 -0.73 -2.31
N ILE A 104 -6.27 -1.29 -3.06
CA ILE A 104 -4.97 -1.70 -2.52
C ILE A 104 -4.17 -0.46 -2.11
N GLU A 105 -4.15 0.58 -2.93
CA GLU A 105 -3.52 1.87 -2.63
C GLU A 105 -4.01 2.44 -1.28
N ASN A 106 -5.32 2.57 -1.10
CA ASN A 106 -5.90 3.04 0.16
C ASN A 106 -5.56 2.14 1.36
N GLN A 107 -5.43 0.82 1.14
CA GLN A 107 -4.99 -0.10 2.20
C GLN A 107 -3.53 0.13 2.57
N ILE A 108 -2.65 0.37 1.60
CA ILE A 108 -1.23 0.68 1.84
C ILE A 108 -1.11 2.00 2.61
N GLU A 109 -1.81 3.06 2.17
CA GLU A 109 -1.85 4.36 2.87
C GLU A 109 -2.29 4.19 4.33
N THR A 110 -3.35 3.42 4.56
CA THR A 110 -3.83 3.13 5.93
C THR A 110 -2.78 2.41 6.77
N LEU A 111 -2.02 1.47 6.18
CA LEU A 111 -0.97 0.74 6.87
C LEU A 111 0.23 1.63 7.19
N ILE A 112 0.60 2.55 6.29
CA ILE A 112 1.66 3.54 6.52
C ILE A 112 1.30 4.43 7.71
N LEU A 113 0.07 4.96 7.75
CA LEU A 113 -0.40 5.78 8.87
C LEU A 113 -0.40 5.01 10.20
N LYS A 114 -0.87 3.77 10.21
CA LYS A 114 -0.82 2.92 11.41
C LYS A 114 0.61 2.63 11.87
N TYR A 115 1.52 2.40 10.92
CA TYR A 115 2.92 2.19 11.23
C TYR A 115 3.56 3.44 11.84
N LYS A 116 3.26 4.63 11.29
CA LYS A 116 3.71 5.91 11.85
C LYS A 116 3.25 6.05 13.31
N ILE A 117 1.94 5.88 13.58
CA ILE A 117 1.39 6.00 14.94
C ILE A 117 2.10 5.03 15.90
N HIS A 118 2.27 3.77 15.51
CA HIS A 118 2.95 2.78 16.32
C HIS A 118 4.42 3.16 16.61
N TRP A 119 5.12 3.70 15.61
CA TRP A 119 6.49 4.15 15.76
C TRP A 119 6.59 5.36 16.66
N ASP A 120 5.71 6.34 16.50
CA ASP A 120 5.64 7.53 17.35
C ASP A 120 5.43 7.18 18.83
N GLU A 121 4.56 6.19 19.11
CA GLU A 121 4.37 5.67 20.47
C GLU A 121 5.64 5.01 21.03
N GLN A 122 6.36 4.24 20.22
CA GLN A 122 7.62 3.61 20.66
C GLN A 122 8.71 4.65 20.93
N VAL A 123 8.81 5.68 20.08
CA VAL A 123 9.78 6.77 20.28
C VAL A 123 9.45 7.57 21.54
N LYS A 124 8.17 7.92 21.75
CA LYS A 124 7.71 8.61 22.97
C LYS A 124 8.08 7.84 24.25
N ASN A 125 7.91 6.51 24.24
CA ASN A 125 8.22 5.66 25.38
C ASN A 125 9.74 5.55 25.68
N LYS A 126 10.60 5.87 24.70
CA LYS A 126 12.07 5.89 24.82
C LYS A 126 12.64 7.30 24.89
N ALA A 127 11.81 8.33 24.80
CA ALA A 127 12.24 9.73 24.68
C ALA A 127 13.05 10.23 25.88
N SER A 128 12.86 9.63 27.07
CA SER A 128 13.68 9.97 28.26
C SER A 128 15.18 9.71 28.10
N ASP A 129 15.57 8.86 27.16
CA ASP A 129 16.96 8.43 26.94
C ASP A 129 17.55 8.98 25.63
N LEU A 130 16.78 9.77 24.88
CA LEU A 130 17.20 10.30 23.58
C LEU A 130 17.60 11.77 23.70
N THR A 131 18.82 12.08 23.32
CA THR A 131 19.25 13.47 23.03
C THR A 131 18.90 13.77 21.58
N ILE A 132 18.05 14.76 21.36
CA ILE A 132 17.69 15.21 20.01
C ILE A 132 18.31 16.58 19.71
N THR A 133 18.66 16.79 18.46
CA THR A 133 19.05 18.10 17.95
C THR A 133 17.90 18.65 17.12
N PRO A 134 16.98 19.43 17.74
CA PRO A 134 15.77 19.85 17.08
C PRO A 134 16.04 20.85 15.96
N GLY A 135 15.43 20.63 14.83
CA GLY A 135 15.32 21.59 13.72
C GLY A 135 13.87 21.73 13.31
N GLY A 136 13.49 22.93 12.95
CA GLY A 136 12.14 23.22 12.46
C GLY A 136 12.18 23.91 11.13
N ASP A 137 11.21 23.60 10.27
CA ASP A 137 11.02 24.27 8.98
C ASP A 137 9.53 24.37 8.67
N GLU A 138 9.21 25.28 7.76
CA GLU A 138 7.88 25.47 7.21
C GLU A 138 7.85 25.02 5.76
N THR A 139 6.92 24.15 5.41
CA THR A 139 6.67 23.81 4.02
C THR A 139 5.25 24.17 3.65
N PHE A 140 5.01 24.46 2.37
CA PHE A 140 3.72 24.84 1.86
C PHE A 140 3.26 23.83 0.82
N PHE A 141 2.03 23.36 0.99
CA PHE A 141 1.34 22.56 0.00
C PHE A 141 0.07 23.32 -0.41
N GLU A 142 0.09 23.90 -1.62
CA GLU A 142 -0.92 24.85 -2.09
C GLU A 142 -1.04 26.05 -1.12
N ASN A 143 -2.18 26.15 -0.42
CA ASN A 143 -2.45 27.20 0.58
C ASN A 143 -2.31 26.72 2.03
N LEU A 144 -1.85 25.49 2.24
CA LEU A 144 -1.67 24.91 3.56
C LEU A 144 -0.21 25.10 3.99
N MET A 145 -0.02 25.70 5.16
CA MET A 145 1.28 25.76 5.82
C MET A 145 1.42 24.53 6.72
N ILE A 146 2.55 23.85 6.60
CA ILE A 146 2.88 22.69 7.41
C ILE A 146 4.15 23.01 8.18
N ILE A 147 4.06 23.00 9.52
CA ILE A 147 5.23 23.09 10.39
C ILE A 147 5.78 21.69 10.56
N VAL A 148 7.07 21.52 10.26
CA VAL A 148 7.79 20.26 10.39
C VAL A 148 8.87 20.43 11.45
N LEU A 149 8.87 19.56 12.47
CA LEU A 149 9.94 19.47 13.45
C LEU A 149 10.64 18.12 13.30
N MET A 150 11.97 18.14 13.24
CA MET A 150 12.78 16.95 13.05
C MET A 150 14.03 16.95 13.94
N ASP A 151 14.57 15.78 14.18
CA ASP A 151 15.93 15.63 14.69
C ASP A 151 16.94 15.75 13.54
N LEU A 152 17.81 16.75 13.60
CA LEU A 152 18.78 17.05 12.54
C LEU A 152 19.85 15.96 12.39
N GLN A 153 20.09 15.15 13.41
CA GLN A 153 21.10 14.08 13.33
C GLN A 153 20.57 12.84 12.62
N SER A 154 19.36 12.42 12.97
CA SER A 154 18.75 11.21 12.39
C SER A 154 17.87 11.50 11.18
N GLY A 155 17.44 12.74 10.98
CA GLY A 155 16.41 13.11 10.01
C GLY A 155 15.01 12.64 10.39
N PHE A 156 14.80 12.18 11.64
CA PHE A 156 13.50 11.73 12.10
C PHE A 156 12.56 12.91 12.31
N ILE A 157 11.41 12.89 11.61
CA ILE A 157 10.36 13.89 11.76
C ILE A 157 9.46 13.47 12.91
N PHE A 158 9.42 14.26 13.96
CA PHE A 158 8.61 13.98 15.14
C PHE A 158 7.32 14.82 15.22
N THR A 159 7.21 15.87 14.42
CA THR A 159 5.98 16.67 14.32
C THR A 159 5.76 17.16 12.89
N GLU A 160 4.53 17.02 12.41
CA GLU A 160 4.02 17.62 11.17
C GLU A 160 2.62 18.13 11.47
N ASN A 161 2.45 19.44 11.57
CA ASN A 161 1.17 20.08 11.86
C ASN A 161 0.79 21.04 10.74
N ILE A 162 -0.48 20.95 10.32
CA ILE A 162 -1.08 21.96 9.43
C ILE A 162 -1.52 23.12 10.29
N GLU A 163 -1.01 24.31 9.99
CA GLU A 163 -1.29 25.53 10.74
C GLU A 163 -1.76 26.66 9.80
N GLU A 164 -2.61 27.54 10.36
CA GLU A 164 -3.17 28.67 9.58
C GLU A 164 -2.32 29.93 9.71
N LYS A 165 -1.48 30.03 10.74
CA LYS A 165 -0.73 31.24 11.07
C LYS A 165 0.75 30.95 11.23
N ARG A 166 1.56 31.91 10.73
CA ARG A 166 3.01 31.90 10.83
C ARG A 166 3.47 32.85 11.95
N ASP A 167 3.00 32.64 13.17
CA ASP A 167 3.37 33.48 14.30
C ASP A 167 4.13 32.72 15.37
N HIS A 168 4.73 33.43 16.31
CA HIS A 168 5.49 32.84 17.40
C HIS A 168 4.66 31.92 18.27
N GLU A 169 3.40 32.26 18.52
CA GLU A 169 2.50 31.48 19.35
C GLU A 169 2.22 30.10 18.74
N THR A 170 2.04 30.03 17.42
CA THR A 170 1.86 28.78 16.67
C THR A 170 3.09 27.89 16.77
N TRP A 171 4.29 28.48 16.62
CA TRP A 171 5.55 27.74 16.77
C TRP A 171 5.77 27.24 18.17
N GLU A 172 5.54 28.08 19.18
CA GLU A 172 5.67 27.73 20.58
C GLU A 172 4.76 26.55 20.94
N LYS A 173 3.48 26.64 20.60
CA LYS A 173 2.49 25.56 20.82
C LYS A 173 2.90 24.25 20.12
N THR A 174 3.42 24.32 18.91
CA THR A 174 3.83 23.12 18.15
C THR A 174 5.08 22.47 18.75
N SER A 175 6.01 23.27 19.30
CA SER A 175 7.28 22.79 19.89
C SER A 175 7.16 22.40 21.38
N GLU A 176 6.19 22.95 22.11
CA GLU A 176 6.02 22.75 23.57
C GLU A 176 6.08 21.27 24.02
N PRO A 177 5.41 20.31 23.33
CA PRO A 177 5.47 18.89 23.73
C PRO A 177 6.86 18.28 23.71
N TRP A 178 7.81 18.92 23.02
CA TRP A 178 9.16 18.42 22.78
C TRP A 178 10.25 19.18 23.55
N LEU A 179 9.93 20.36 24.10
CA LEU A 179 10.89 21.19 24.86
C LEU A 179 11.39 20.50 26.14
N GLY A 180 10.65 19.54 26.68
CA GLY A 180 11.07 18.73 27.83
C GLY A 180 12.02 17.57 27.50
N VAL A 181 12.25 17.30 26.20
CA VAL A 181 13.09 16.20 25.69
C VAL A 181 14.46 16.75 25.25
N VAL A 182 14.56 18.07 25.13
CA VAL A 182 15.81 18.76 24.74
C VAL A 182 16.58 19.13 26.01
N SER A 183 17.64 18.42 26.31
CA SER A 183 18.57 18.73 27.39
C SER A 183 20.01 18.75 26.90
#